data_97ba8c7a41b6bd1de27d53a87a1e20b7
#
_entry.id   97ba8c7a41b6bd1de27d53a87a1e20b7
#
_cell.length_a   1.000
_cell.length_b   1.000
_cell.length_c   1.000
_cell.angle_alpha   90.00
_cell.angle_beta   90.00
_cell.angle_gamma   90.00
#
_symmetry.space_group_name_H-M   'P 1'
#
loop_
_entity.id
_entity.type
_entity.pdbx_description
1 polymer ?
#
loop_
_entity_poly.entity_id
_entity_poly.type
_entity_poly.pdbx_seq_one_letter_code
_entity_poly.pdbx_strand_id
1 'polypeptide(L)'
;EFDIVQDVGEESANHVCLSFFDPEKGYYRKYATVHSIPELNDGNSHFARIEYREGNLVFYLDSYLFPILTVRIDIPKRINSNDGMGWVGFTSATSNAYADHDLLSWTLGNYSPPPKDIKVEEITVEESDEIVVKNRKLKISIWDDDLIDGDTVSVKVGDEWILTDHKVQAEKKVIQYTLKGFSSDLVMYAHNMGLIPPNTAAIEVNDGEHKYRFKMKADLESSQSVKFRYQAPE
;
A
#
# COMPACT_ATOMS: atom_id res chain seq x y z
N GLU A 1 -4.12 17.02 3.33
CA GLU A 1 -5.48 17.47 3.02
C GLU A 1 -5.95 16.74 1.76
N PHE A 2 -7.13 16.15 1.83
CA PHE A 2 -7.85 15.60 0.70
C PHE A 2 -9.04 16.53 0.49
N ASP A 3 -9.14 17.15 -0.67
CA ASP A 3 -10.09 18.23 -0.91
C ASP A 3 -10.93 17.95 -2.16
N ILE A 4 -12.21 18.28 -2.07
CA ILE A 4 -13.22 18.19 -3.14
C ILE A 4 -13.86 19.54 -3.47
N VAL A 5 -13.35 20.62 -2.86
CA VAL A 5 -13.83 21.99 -3.10
C VAL A 5 -12.70 22.84 -3.67
N GLN A 6 -12.98 23.55 -4.74
CA GLN A 6 -12.03 24.45 -5.35
C GLN A 6 -12.04 25.81 -4.63
N ASP A 7 -10.95 26.09 -3.93
CA ASP A 7 -10.72 27.41 -3.35
C ASP A 7 -10.17 28.41 -4.39
N VAL A 8 -10.22 29.69 -4.05
CA VAL A 8 -9.72 30.74 -4.94
C VAL A 8 -8.22 30.54 -5.20
N GLY A 9 -7.87 30.36 -6.47
CA GLY A 9 -6.49 30.18 -6.94
C GLY A 9 -6.05 28.73 -7.06
N GLU A 10 -6.94 27.77 -6.86
CA GLU A 10 -6.68 26.34 -7.12
C GLU A 10 -7.02 25.93 -8.53
N GLU A 11 -6.28 24.95 -9.06
CA GLU A 11 -6.47 24.44 -10.42
C GLU A 11 -7.68 23.48 -10.52
N SER A 12 -8.00 22.78 -9.42
CA SER A 12 -9.06 21.78 -9.38
C SER A 12 -9.66 21.66 -7.98
N ALA A 13 -10.94 21.36 -7.90
CA ALA A 13 -11.63 20.98 -6.67
C ALA A 13 -11.06 19.68 -6.08
N ASN A 14 -10.86 18.68 -6.95
CA ASN A 14 -10.39 17.35 -6.55
C ASN A 14 -8.85 17.31 -6.49
N HIS A 15 -8.28 17.36 -5.30
CA HIS A 15 -6.84 17.35 -5.12
C HIS A 15 -6.37 16.83 -3.76
N VAL A 16 -5.09 16.46 -3.69
CA VAL A 16 -4.37 16.17 -2.43
C VAL A 16 -3.29 17.21 -2.23
N CYS A 17 -3.26 17.80 -1.04
CA CYS A 17 -2.34 18.87 -0.68
C CYS A 17 -1.59 18.55 0.61
N LEU A 18 -0.29 18.84 0.62
CA LEU A 18 0.52 18.93 1.83
C LEU A 18 0.64 20.41 2.24
N SER A 19 0.17 20.72 3.43
CA SER A 19 0.20 22.07 3.99
C SER A 19 0.89 22.10 5.36
N PHE A 20 1.47 23.23 5.71
CA PHE A 20 2.02 23.50 7.03
C PHE A 20 1.47 24.78 7.59
N PHE A 21 1.16 24.78 8.89
CA PHE A 21 0.82 25.99 9.59
C PHE A 21 2.06 26.90 9.69
N ASP A 22 1.91 28.14 9.25
CA ASP A 22 2.93 29.19 9.39
C ASP A 22 2.57 30.05 10.61
N PRO A 23 3.26 29.89 11.75
CA PRO A 23 2.91 30.59 12.98
C PRO A 23 3.14 32.11 12.90
N GLU A 24 4.04 32.57 12.02
CA GLU A 24 4.29 34.00 11.82
C GLU A 24 3.16 34.68 11.04
N LYS A 25 2.50 33.92 10.16
CA LYS A 25 1.43 34.42 9.31
C LYS A 25 0.04 34.04 9.78
N GLY A 26 -0.07 33.05 10.66
CA GLY A 26 -1.33 32.62 11.24
C GLY A 26 -2.23 31.82 10.29
N TYR A 27 -1.68 31.27 9.20
CA TYR A 27 -2.43 30.43 8.26
C TYR A 27 -1.60 29.25 7.73
N TYR A 28 -2.29 28.27 7.14
CA TYR A 28 -1.65 27.13 6.46
C TYR A 28 -1.10 27.53 5.10
N ARG A 29 0.12 27.11 4.81
CA ARG A 29 0.76 27.29 3.51
C ARG A 29 0.83 25.97 2.79
N LYS A 30 0.36 25.93 1.54
CA LYS A 30 0.53 24.77 0.66
C LYS A 30 2.00 24.59 0.33
N TYR A 31 2.48 23.36 0.47
CA TYR A 31 3.86 22.98 0.21
C TYR A 31 3.97 22.17 -1.09
N ALA A 32 3.03 21.25 -1.30
CA ALA A 32 2.92 20.45 -2.52
C ALA A 32 1.46 20.09 -2.74
N THR A 33 1.04 20.03 -4.00
CA THR A 33 -0.32 19.68 -4.40
C THR A 33 -0.28 18.76 -5.62
N VAL A 34 -1.19 17.81 -5.69
CA VAL A 34 -1.43 16.96 -6.85
C VAL A 34 -2.93 17.00 -7.20
N HIS A 35 -3.24 17.23 -8.48
CA HIS A 35 -4.59 17.35 -9.01
C HIS A 35 -5.00 16.14 -9.87
N SER A 36 -4.02 15.39 -10.40
CA SER A 36 -4.30 14.18 -11.18
C SER A 36 -4.46 12.99 -10.25
N ILE A 37 -5.63 12.88 -9.63
CA ILE A 37 -6.00 11.84 -8.67
C ILE A 37 -7.39 11.28 -9.02
N PRO A 38 -7.77 10.08 -8.54
CA PRO A 38 -9.13 9.59 -8.60
C PRO A 38 -10.13 10.60 -8.02
N GLU A 39 -11.37 10.59 -8.52
CA GLU A 39 -12.43 11.46 -8.00
C GLU A 39 -12.79 11.05 -6.56
N LEU A 40 -12.56 11.94 -5.60
CA LEU A 40 -12.80 11.67 -4.18
C LEU A 40 -14.28 11.74 -3.78
N ASN A 41 -15.14 12.32 -4.65
CA ASN A 41 -16.57 12.47 -4.42
C ASN A 41 -17.39 11.59 -5.35
N ASP A 42 -16.97 10.37 -5.59
CA ASP A 42 -17.61 9.40 -6.48
C ASP A 42 -18.60 8.47 -5.74
N GLY A 43 -18.74 8.64 -4.42
CA GLY A 43 -19.61 7.82 -3.57
C GLY A 43 -19.01 6.47 -3.15
N ASN A 44 -17.76 6.22 -3.49
CA ASN A 44 -17.04 5.01 -3.09
C ASN A 44 -16.14 5.27 -1.88
N SER A 45 -15.69 4.19 -1.26
CA SER A 45 -14.65 4.26 -0.22
C SER A 45 -13.28 4.30 -0.87
N HIS A 46 -12.47 5.28 -0.49
CA HIS A 46 -11.10 5.44 -0.93
C HIS A 46 -10.11 4.94 0.11
N PHE A 47 -8.98 4.42 -0.34
CA PHE A 47 -7.86 4.04 0.50
C PHE A 47 -6.74 5.07 0.35
N ALA A 48 -6.31 5.65 1.47
CA ALA A 48 -5.16 6.53 1.50
C ALA A 48 -4.06 5.97 2.39
N ARG A 49 -2.81 6.04 1.92
CA ARG A 49 -1.62 5.70 2.69
C ARG A 49 -0.62 6.84 2.61
N ILE A 50 -0.05 7.16 3.76
CA ILE A 50 1.00 8.16 3.88
C ILE A 50 2.20 7.50 4.55
N GLU A 51 3.35 7.54 3.89
CA GLU A 51 4.62 7.03 4.41
C GLU A 51 5.60 8.17 4.63
N TYR A 52 6.34 8.10 5.72
CA TYR A 52 7.53 8.93 5.90
C TYR A 52 8.75 8.05 6.10
N ARG A 53 9.68 8.11 5.15
CA ARG A 53 10.92 7.35 5.19
C ARG A 53 12.08 8.14 4.59
N GLU A 54 13.23 8.08 5.24
CA GLU A 54 14.49 8.68 4.74
C GLU A 54 14.35 10.14 4.26
N GLY A 55 13.48 10.90 4.95
CA GLY A 55 13.22 12.30 4.61
C GLY A 55 12.28 12.50 3.42
N ASN A 56 11.61 11.45 2.96
CA ASN A 56 10.55 11.53 1.95
C ASN A 56 9.18 11.24 2.58
N LEU A 57 8.22 12.08 2.26
CA LEU A 57 6.81 11.87 2.55
C LEU A 57 6.12 11.44 1.26
N VAL A 58 5.56 10.26 1.26
CA VAL A 58 4.98 9.60 0.08
C VAL A 58 3.51 9.37 0.31
N PHE A 59 2.69 9.77 -0.64
CA PHE A 59 1.23 9.65 -0.59
C PHE A 59 0.76 8.65 -1.64
N TYR A 60 -0.12 7.76 -1.23
CA TYR A 60 -0.81 6.81 -2.10
C TYR A 60 -2.32 7.00 -1.94
N LEU A 61 -3.05 6.86 -3.04
CA LEU A 61 -4.50 6.88 -3.07
C LEU A 61 -4.98 5.75 -3.98
N ASP A 62 -5.83 4.88 -3.43
CA ASP A 62 -6.40 3.70 -4.10
C ASP A 62 -5.37 2.74 -4.74
N SER A 63 -4.11 2.90 -4.38
CA SER A 63 -3.00 2.04 -4.79
C SER A 63 -2.00 1.87 -3.66
N TYR A 64 -1.47 0.67 -3.50
CA TYR A 64 -0.36 0.41 -2.58
C TYR A 64 1.02 0.56 -3.23
N LEU A 65 1.06 0.62 -4.56
CA LEU A 65 2.29 0.51 -5.35
C LEU A 65 2.68 1.84 -6.00
N PHE A 66 1.68 2.59 -6.48
CA PHE A 66 1.91 3.82 -7.25
C PHE A 66 1.60 5.04 -6.40
N PRO A 67 2.63 5.81 -5.99
CA PRO A 67 2.41 7.03 -5.25
C PRO A 67 1.80 8.11 -6.16
N ILE A 68 0.88 8.88 -5.61
CA ILE A 68 0.32 10.06 -6.27
C ILE A 68 1.18 11.31 -6.03
N LEU A 69 1.94 11.33 -4.92
CA LEU A 69 2.77 12.47 -4.56
C LEU A 69 3.96 12.00 -3.72
N THR A 70 5.16 12.48 -4.03
CA THR A 70 6.36 12.29 -3.21
C THR A 70 6.99 13.65 -2.92
N VAL A 71 7.24 13.93 -1.64
CA VAL A 71 7.79 15.21 -1.19
C VAL A 71 8.98 14.99 -0.29
N ARG A 72 10.12 15.58 -0.63
CA ARG A 72 11.28 15.57 0.27
C ARG A 72 11.11 16.60 1.38
N ILE A 73 11.09 16.13 2.63
CA ILE A 73 10.80 16.95 3.80
C ILE A 73 11.36 16.35 5.08
N ASP A 74 11.83 17.19 5.99
CA ASP A 74 12.22 16.82 7.35
C ASP A 74 11.04 17.12 8.30
N ILE A 75 10.19 16.11 8.52
CA ILE A 75 9.02 16.24 9.40
C ILE A 75 9.42 16.57 10.84
N PRO A 76 10.34 15.86 11.51
CA PRO A 76 10.78 16.20 12.88
C PRO A 76 11.17 17.67 13.04
N LYS A 77 11.92 18.21 12.11
CA LYS A 77 12.31 19.62 12.10
C LYS A 77 11.11 20.56 11.89
N ARG A 78 10.15 20.16 11.04
CA ARG A 78 8.97 20.98 10.73
C ARG A 78 7.97 21.07 11.87
N ILE A 79 7.75 19.98 12.60
CA ILE A 79 6.83 19.96 13.76
C ILE A 79 7.52 20.35 15.06
N ASN A 80 8.81 20.74 15.01
CA ASN A 80 9.62 21.11 16.16
C ASN A 80 9.62 20.04 17.27
N SER A 81 9.68 18.77 16.86
CA SER A 81 9.70 17.63 17.77
C SER A 81 11.09 17.49 18.39
N ASN A 82 11.27 17.99 19.59
CA ASN A 82 12.55 17.92 20.31
C ASN A 82 12.83 16.53 20.89
N ASP A 83 11.79 15.73 21.08
CA ASP A 83 11.83 14.37 21.66
C ASP A 83 11.59 13.27 20.63
N GLY A 84 11.43 13.63 19.35
CA GLY A 84 11.09 12.70 18.27
C GLY A 84 9.64 12.19 18.29
N MET A 85 8.80 12.78 19.13
CA MET A 85 7.39 12.41 19.29
C MET A 85 6.47 13.39 18.57
N GLY A 86 5.35 12.88 18.06
CA GLY A 86 4.31 13.71 17.42
C GLY A 86 2.94 13.06 17.56
N TRP A 87 1.91 13.85 17.42
CA TRP A 87 0.53 13.39 17.39
C TRP A 87 0.08 13.19 15.94
N VAL A 88 -0.63 12.11 15.71
CA VAL A 88 -1.26 11.82 14.41
C VAL A 88 -2.76 11.71 14.63
N GLY A 89 -3.53 12.34 13.74
CA GLY A 89 -4.98 12.31 13.82
C GLY A 89 -5.63 12.81 12.53
N PHE A 90 -6.95 12.79 12.53
CA PHE A 90 -7.77 13.21 11.41
C PHE A 90 -8.62 14.40 11.82
N THR A 91 -8.82 15.32 10.90
CA THR A 91 -9.77 16.43 11.02
C THR A 91 -10.55 16.53 9.73
N SER A 92 -11.79 16.95 9.81
CA SER A 92 -12.59 17.30 8.65
C SER A 92 -13.23 18.67 8.85
N ALA A 93 -13.47 19.36 7.75
CA ALA A 93 -14.16 20.63 7.73
C ALA A 93 -15.01 20.75 6.48
N THR A 94 -16.09 21.49 6.58
CA THR A 94 -16.95 21.89 5.46
C THR A 94 -16.98 23.41 5.38
N SER A 95 -17.16 23.94 4.18
CA SER A 95 -17.29 25.37 3.93
C SER A 95 -18.69 25.67 3.34
N ASN A 96 -18.75 26.25 2.15
CA ASN A 96 -20.00 26.53 1.44
C ASN A 96 -20.65 25.29 0.79
N ALA A 97 -19.89 24.20 0.70
CA ALA A 97 -20.36 22.89 0.31
C ALA A 97 -20.23 21.92 1.48
N TYR A 98 -20.99 20.84 1.48
CA TYR A 98 -20.90 19.81 2.51
C TYR A 98 -20.66 18.45 1.86
N ALA A 99 -19.95 17.59 2.58
CA ALA A 99 -19.81 16.17 2.26
C ALA A 99 -19.74 15.37 3.56
N ASP A 100 -20.21 14.15 3.53
CA ASP A 100 -20.02 13.22 4.61
C ASP A 100 -18.58 12.67 4.55
N HIS A 101 -17.90 12.69 5.68
CA HIS A 101 -16.52 12.21 5.79
C HIS A 101 -16.47 11.08 6.81
N ASP A 102 -16.54 9.86 6.36
CA ASP A 102 -16.52 8.69 7.18
C ASP A 102 -15.12 8.04 7.19
N LEU A 103 -14.51 7.95 8.36
CA LEU A 103 -13.28 7.18 8.56
C LEU A 103 -13.64 5.74 8.93
N LEU A 104 -13.65 4.84 7.96
CA LEU A 104 -14.06 3.46 8.15
C LEU A 104 -13.04 2.62 8.94
N SER A 105 -11.76 2.86 8.74
CA SER A 105 -10.68 2.23 9.49
C SER A 105 -9.37 3.00 9.32
N TRP A 106 -8.45 2.86 10.26
CA TRP A 106 -7.09 3.35 10.11
C TRP A 106 -6.08 2.51 10.89
N THR A 107 -4.84 2.52 10.48
CA THR A 107 -3.73 1.90 11.19
C THR A 107 -2.52 2.81 11.17
N LEU A 108 -1.75 2.82 12.26
CA LEU A 108 -0.43 3.44 12.33
C LEU A 108 0.59 2.33 12.57
N GLY A 109 1.66 2.31 11.81
CA GLY A 109 2.68 1.27 11.92
C GLY A 109 4.07 1.78 11.55
N ASN A 110 5.09 1.01 11.89
CA ASN A 110 6.44 1.26 11.46
C ASN A 110 6.63 0.80 10.01
N TYR A 111 7.42 1.55 9.26
CA TYR A 111 7.88 1.14 7.94
C TYR A 111 8.72 -0.15 8.04
N SER A 112 8.39 -1.13 7.21
CA SER A 112 9.21 -2.32 7.01
C SER A 112 9.99 -2.15 5.70
N PRO A 113 11.32 -1.99 5.75
CA PRO A 113 12.10 -1.84 4.53
C PRO A 113 12.06 -3.11 3.68
N PRO A 114 12.20 -3.00 2.36
CA PRO A 114 12.32 -4.16 1.49
C PRO A 114 13.56 -5.00 1.86
N PRO A 115 13.59 -6.28 1.55
CA PRO A 115 14.79 -7.08 1.62
C PRO A 115 15.94 -6.42 0.85
N LYS A 116 17.19 -6.58 1.33
CA LYS A 116 18.36 -5.83 0.85
C LYS A 116 18.60 -5.92 -0.66
N ASP A 117 18.22 -7.02 -1.26
CA ASP A 117 18.52 -7.33 -2.66
C ASP A 117 17.35 -7.02 -3.61
N ILE A 118 16.24 -6.46 -3.08
CA ILE A 118 15.08 -6.09 -3.89
C ILE A 118 14.94 -4.57 -3.97
N LYS A 119 15.06 -4.04 -5.17
CA LYS A 119 14.81 -2.63 -5.48
C LYS A 119 13.38 -2.46 -5.97
N VAL A 120 12.44 -2.43 -5.06
CA VAL A 120 10.99 -2.40 -5.33
C VAL A 120 10.60 -1.28 -6.30
N GLU A 121 11.29 -0.14 -6.25
CA GLU A 121 11.04 1.03 -7.09
C GLU A 121 11.42 0.80 -8.57
N GLU A 122 12.27 -0.19 -8.85
CA GLU A 122 12.72 -0.54 -10.20
C GLU A 122 11.88 -1.69 -10.80
N ILE A 123 10.98 -2.31 -10.02
CA ILE A 123 10.20 -3.48 -10.45
C ILE A 123 8.82 -3.05 -10.91
N THR A 124 8.46 -3.42 -12.14
CA THR A 124 7.11 -3.24 -12.67
C THR A 124 6.17 -4.28 -12.06
N VAL A 125 5.07 -3.85 -11.46
CA VAL A 125 4.07 -4.76 -10.89
C VAL A 125 2.85 -4.81 -11.80
N GLU A 126 2.50 -6.03 -12.24
CA GLU A 126 1.32 -6.31 -13.04
C GLU A 126 0.20 -6.86 -12.14
N GLU A 127 -0.96 -6.22 -12.19
CA GLU A 127 -2.15 -6.73 -11.50
C GLU A 127 -2.71 -7.92 -12.29
N SER A 128 -2.86 -9.09 -11.65
CA SER A 128 -3.33 -10.30 -12.33
C SER A 128 -4.76 -10.67 -11.96
N ASP A 129 -5.08 -10.69 -10.67
CA ASP A 129 -6.37 -11.19 -10.17
C ASP A 129 -6.89 -10.37 -8.98
N GLU A 130 -8.20 -10.35 -8.82
CA GLU A 130 -8.86 -9.87 -7.60
C GLU A 130 -9.60 -11.03 -6.92
N ILE A 131 -9.45 -11.18 -5.61
CA ILE A 131 -10.20 -12.14 -4.80
C ILE A 131 -10.97 -11.43 -3.68
N VAL A 132 -12.19 -11.89 -3.43
CA VAL A 132 -13.04 -11.37 -2.36
C VAL A 132 -12.96 -12.30 -1.16
N VAL A 133 -12.36 -11.85 -0.08
CA VAL A 133 -12.23 -12.63 1.17
C VAL A 133 -13.32 -12.24 2.16
N LYS A 134 -13.91 -13.23 2.84
CA LYS A 134 -14.97 -13.06 3.83
C LYS A 134 -14.45 -12.93 5.27
N ASN A 135 -13.18 -13.24 5.48
CA ASN A 135 -12.50 -13.13 6.76
C ASN A 135 -11.21 -12.34 6.62
N ARG A 136 -10.87 -11.54 7.65
CA ARG A 136 -9.61 -10.82 7.69
C ARG A 136 -8.42 -11.71 8.06
N LYS A 137 -8.67 -12.80 8.78
CA LYS A 137 -7.64 -13.79 9.14
C LYS A 137 -7.44 -14.74 7.97
N LEU A 138 -6.31 -14.61 7.31
CA LEU A 138 -5.95 -15.36 6.11
C LEU A 138 -4.84 -16.37 6.45
N LYS A 139 -4.96 -17.56 5.90
CA LYS A 139 -3.89 -18.54 5.83
C LYS A 139 -3.35 -18.55 4.41
N ILE A 140 -2.13 -18.04 4.22
CA ILE A 140 -1.46 -17.96 2.93
C ILE A 140 -0.43 -19.08 2.88
N SER A 141 -0.50 -19.90 1.84
CA SER A 141 0.45 -21.01 1.61
C SER A 141 1.18 -20.77 0.30
N ILE A 142 2.50 -20.96 0.30
CA ILE A 142 3.38 -20.72 -0.85
C ILE A 142 4.23 -21.98 -1.06
N TRP A 143 4.30 -22.50 -2.29
CA TRP A 143 5.12 -23.67 -2.65
C TRP A 143 5.39 -23.70 -4.15
N ASP A 144 6.34 -24.54 -4.53
CA ASP A 144 6.58 -24.89 -5.92
C ASP A 144 5.69 -26.10 -6.27
N ASP A 145 4.82 -25.94 -7.27
CA ASP A 145 3.94 -27.01 -7.76
C ASP A 145 4.39 -27.61 -9.09
N ASP A 146 5.60 -27.25 -9.54
CA ASP A 146 6.18 -27.67 -10.79
C ASP A 146 7.59 -28.25 -10.57
N LEU A 147 8.61 -27.67 -11.15
CA LEU A 147 10.00 -28.10 -11.04
C LEU A 147 10.76 -27.23 -10.05
N ILE A 148 11.27 -27.83 -8.99
CA ILE A 148 12.12 -27.13 -8.01
C ILE A 148 13.45 -26.78 -8.69
N ASP A 149 13.58 -25.55 -9.13
CA ASP A 149 14.71 -25.05 -9.91
C ASP A 149 15.57 -24.01 -9.19
N GLY A 150 15.25 -23.74 -7.91
CA GLY A 150 16.04 -22.88 -7.06
C GLY A 150 15.50 -21.46 -6.93
N ASP A 151 14.25 -21.24 -7.27
CA ASP A 151 13.54 -19.97 -7.09
C ASP A 151 13.61 -19.47 -5.66
N THR A 152 13.99 -18.20 -5.51
CA THR A 152 14.00 -17.51 -4.22
C THR A 152 13.14 -16.26 -4.33
N VAL A 153 12.15 -16.16 -3.46
CA VAL A 153 11.15 -15.09 -3.52
C VAL A 153 10.94 -14.40 -2.17
N SER A 154 10.46 -13.17 -2.23
CA SER A 154 9.86 -12.48 -1.10
C SER A 154 8.42 -12.13 -1.44
N VAL A 155 7.55 -12.11 -0.42
CA VAL A 155 6.14 -11.79 -0.59
C VAL A 155 5.74 -10.67 0.36
N LYS A 156 5.06 -9.69 -0.21
CA LYS A 156 4.53 -8.52 0.49
C LYS A 156 3.01 -8.51 0.42
N VAL A 157 2.33 -8.16 1.51
CA VAL A 157 0.89 -7.89 1.50
C VAL A 157 0.68 -6.48 2.04
N GLY A 158 0.17 -5.61 1.21
CA GLY A 158 0.13 -4.17 1.51
C GLY A 158 1.54 -3.66 1.81
N ASP A 159 1.78 -3.22 3.04
CA ASP A 159 3.08 -2.68 3.46
C ASP A 159 3.97 -3.69 4.18
N GLU A 160 3.47 -4.89 4.43
CA GLU A 160 4.15 -5.86 5.28
C GLU A 160 4.81 -6.96 4.45
N TRP A 161 6.11 -7.17 4.66
CA TRP A 161 6.82 -8.33 4.16
C TRP A 161 6.44 -9.54 5.01
N ILE A 162 5.59 -10.41 4.46
CA ILE A 162 5.12 -11.62 5.15
C ILE A 162 6.05 -12.81 4.94
N LEU A 163 6.93 -12.72 3.96
CA LEU A 163 7.95 -13.71 3.65
C LEU A 163 9.14 -13.00 3.00
N THR A 164 10.37 -13.31 3.44
CA THR A 164 11.60 -12.74 2.89
C THR A 164 12.61 -13.82 2.59
N ASP A 165 13.35 -13.68 1.48
CA ASP A 165 14.46 -14.56 1.07
C ASP A 165 14.11 -16.06 1.14
N HIS A 166 12.90 -16.42 0.75
CA HIS A 166 12.41 -17.78 0.84
C HIS A 166 12.72 -18.57 -0.43
N LYS A 167 13.49 -19.64 -0.27
CA LYS A 167 13.69 -20.62 -1.35
C LYS A 167 12.43 -21.46 -1.47
N VAL A 168 11.75 -21.35 -2.61
CA VAL A 168 10.50 -22.07 -2.88
C VAL A 168 10.77 -23.57 -2.97
N GLN A 169 9.96 -24.37 -2.34
CA GLN A 169 10.07 -25.82 -2.24
C GLN A 169 8.71 -26.46 -2.56
N ALA A 170 8.68 -27.78 -2.80
CA ALA A 170 7.42 -28.51 -2.93
C ALA A 170 6.59 -28.52 -1.64
N GLU A 171 7.25 -28.38 -0.49
CA GLU A 171 6.57 -28.28 0.80
C GLU A 171 5.96 -26.87 0.98
N LYS A 172 4.68 -26.83 1.39
CA LYS A 172 3.95 -25.58 1.59
C LYS A 172 4.52 -24.79 2.77
N LYS A 173 5.04 -23.61 2.49
CA LYS A 173 5.28 -22.58 3.51
C LYS A 173 3.97 -21.91 3.87
N VAL A 174 3.54 -22.06 5.11
CA VAL A 174 2.26 -21.54 5.62
C VAL A 174 2.49 -20.31 6.49
N ILE A 175 1.77 -19.24 6.19
CA ILE A 175 1.83 -17.94 6.86
C ILE A 175 0.42 -17.60 7.33
N GLN A 176 0.29 -17.14 8.59
CA GLN A 176 -0.93 -16.54 9.11
C GLN A 176 -0.83 -15.03 8.94
N TYR A 177 -1.80 -14.44 8.29
CA TYR A 177 -1.85 -12.99 8.05
C TYR A 177 -3.21 -12.43 8.43
N THR A 178 -3.23 -11.22 8.98
CA THR A 178 -4.49 -10.51 9.26
C THR A 178 -4.58 -9.27 8.41
N LEU A 179 -5.53 -9.24 7.50
CA LEU A 179 -5.77 -8.13 6.60
C LEU A 179 -6.10 -6.85 7.38
N LYS A 180 -5.30 -5.80 7.19
CA LYS A 180 -5.38 -4.57 7.98
C LYS A 180 -6.42 -3.57 7.45
N GLY A 181 -6.72 -3.60 6.16
CA GLY A 181 -7.69 -2.71 5.49
C GLY A 181 -8.86 -3.47 4.86
N PHE A 182 -9.61 -2.77 4.02
CA PHE A 182 -10.66 -3.37 3.18
C PHE A 182 -10.10 -3.94 1.89
N SER A 183 -8.95 -3.45 1.45
CA SER A 183 -8.22 -3.96 0.28
C SER A 183 -6.73 -4.01 0.56
N SER A 184 -6.03 -4.91 -0.11
CA SER A 184 -4.57 -5.03 -0.04
C SER A 184 -4.06 -5.85 -1.21
N ASP A 185 -2.90 -5.51 -1.74
CA ASP A 185 -2.26 -6.27 -2.80
C ASP A 185 -1.23 -7.25 -2.21
N LEU A 186 -1.31 -8.52 -2.60
CA LEU A 186 -0.24 -9.47 -2.41
C LEU A 186 0.68 -9.41 -3.62
N VAL A 187 1.95 -9.15 -3.42
CA VAL A 187 2.97 -9.06 -4.47
C VAL A 187 4.09 -10.05 -4.18
N MET A 188 4.51 -10.80 -5.20
CA MET A 188 5.66 -11.70 -5.12
C MET A 188 6.84 -11.09 -5.87
N TYR A 189 7.99 -11.01 -5.23
CA TYR A 189 9.23 -10.47 -5.77
C TYR A 189 10.28 -11.57 -5.90
N ALA A 190 11.00 -11.61 -7.02
CA ALA A 190 12.10 -12.53 -7.25
C ALA A 190 13.43 -11.98 -6.74
N HIS A 191 14.27 -12.85 -6.15
CA HIS A 191 15.65 -12.55 -5.77
C HIS A 191 16.67 -13.08 -6.77
N ASN A 192 16.28 -14.08 -7.54
CA ASN A 192 17.10 -14.71 -8.57
C ASN A 192 16.21 -15.10 -9.75
N MET A 193 16.77 -15.81 -10.71
CA MET A 193 16.02 -16.29 -11.89
C MET A 193 15.82 -17.80 -11.91
N GLY A 194 16.22 -18.51 -10.83
CA GLY A 194 16.21 -19.96 -10.82
C GLY A 194 17.04 -20.57 -11.96
N LEU A 195 16.75 -21.80 -12.30
CA LEU A 195 17.30 -22.44 -13.51
C LEU A 195 16.39 -22.24 -14.72
N ILE A 196 15.12 -21.94 -14.50
CA ILE A 196 14.08 -21.78 -15.55
C ILE A 196 13.29 -20.51 -15.30
N PRO A 197 13.72 -19.34 -15.84
CA PRO A 197 12.99 -18.09 -15.69
C PRO A 197 11.60 -18.09 -16.35
N PRO A 198 10.63 -17.31 -15.85
CA PRO A 198 10.66 -16.51 -14.61
C PRO A 198 10.44 -17.39 -13.37
N ASN A 199 10.77 -16.87 -12.18
CA ASN A 199 10.42 -17.52 -10.93
C ASN A 199 8.91 -17.72 -10.83
N THR A 200 8.51 -18.91 -10.40
CA THR A 200 7.10 -19.27 -10.23
C THR A 200 6.82 -19.81 -8.84
N ALA A 201 5.66 -19.47 -8.30
CA ALA A 201 5.17 -20.07 -7.08
C ALA A 201 3.65 -20.26 -7.13
N ALA A 202 3.19 -21.40 -6.65
CA ALA A 202 1.78 -21.59 -6.35
C ALA A 202 1.46 -20.92 -5.01
N ILE A 203 0.38 -20.13 -4.98
CA ILE A 203 -0.11 -19.47 -3.79
C ILE A 203 -1.56 -19.91 -3.54
N GLU A 204 -1.85 -20.30 -2.30
CA GLU A 204 -3.19 -20.62 -1.84
C GLU A 204 -3.54 -19.65 -0.70
N VAL A 205 -4.64 -18.95 -0.84
CA VAL A 205 -5.21 -18.09 0.20
C VAL A 205 -6.50 -18.74 0.71
N ASN A 206 -6.56 -18.95 2.02
CA ASN A 206 -7.70 -19.52 2.69
C ASN A 206 -8.18 -18.54 3.77
N ASP A 207 -9.42 -18.07 3.64
CA ASP A 207 -10.07 -17.14 4.56
C ASP A 207 -10.93 -17.85 5.63
N GLY A 208 -10.91 -19.19 5.66
CA GLY A 208 -11.71 -20.02 6.55
C GLY A 208 -13.01 -20.54 5.90
N GLU A 209 -13.55 -19.82 4.91
CA GLU A 209 -14.74 -20.21 4.14
C GLU A 209 -14.39 -20.65 2.73
N HIS A 210 -13.47 -19.91 2.09
CA HIS A 210 -13.06 -20.12 0.70
C HIS A 210 -11.56 -20.35 0.59
N LYS A 211 -11.17 -21.03 -0.47
CA LYS A 211 -9.78 -21.24 -0.87
C LYS A 211 -9.59 -20.77 -2.30
N TYR A 212 -8.67 -19.85 -2.46
CA TYR A 212 -8.25 -19.32 -3.75
C TYR A 212 -6.86 -19.84 -4.05
N ARG A 213 -6.63 -20.35 -5.25
CA ARG A 213 -5.32 -20.83 -5.68
C ARG A 213 -4.98 -20.21 -7.03
N PHE A 214 -3.78 -19.68 -7.12
CA PHE A 214 -3.21 -19.06 -8.31
C PHE A 214 -1.73 -19.33 -8.40
N LYS A 215 -1.16 -19.20 -9.59
CA LYS A 215 0.27 -19.30 -9.85
C LYS A 215 0.77 -17.89 -10.16
N MET A 216 1.72 -17.42 -9.38
CA MET A 216 2.36 -16.11 -9.57
C MET A 216 3.70 -16.26 -10.25
N LYS A 217 4.06 -15.25 -11.03
CA LYS A 217 5.35 -15.13 -11.70
C LYS A 217 6.03 -13.86 -11.30
N ALA A 218 7.35 -13.91 -11.19
CA ALA A 218 8.19 -12.75 -10.97
C ALA A 218 9.57 -12.95 -11.58
N ASP A 219 10.18 -11.89 -12.04
CA ASP A 219 11.58 -11.83 -12.42
C ASP A 219 12.26 -10.62 -11.73
N LEU A 220 13.48 -10.26 -12.14
CA LEU A 220 14.22 -9.17 -11.53
C LEU A 220 13.70 -7.77 -11.93
N GLU A 221 12.82 -7.68 -12.92
CA GLU A 221 12.29 -6.43 -13.48
C GLU A 221 10.77 -6.33 -13.33
N SER A 222 10.09 -7.48 -13.19
CA SER A 222 8.63 -7.56 -13.12
C SER A 222 8.12 -8.51 -12.04
N SER A 223 6.95 -8.21 -11.52
CA SER A 223 6.24 -8.98 -10.49
C SER A 223 4.76 -9.01 -10.80
N GLN A 224 4.08 -10.06 -10.38
CA GLN A 224 2.62 -10.11 -10.40
C GLN A 224 2.04 -9.79 -9.03
N SER A 225 0.81 -9.25 -9.03
CA SER A 225 0.06 -8.98 -7.80
C SER A 225 -1.33 -9.60 -7.84
N VAL A 226 -1.87 -9.91 -6.66
CA VAL A 226 -3.26 -10.33 -6.47
C VAL A 226 -3.89 -9.39 -5.46
N LYS A 227 -5.01 -8.76 -5.85
CA LYS A 227 -5.75 -7.86 -4.98
C LYS A 227 -6.69 -8.65 -4.06
N PHE A 228 -6.57 -8.43 -2.75
CA PHE A 228 -7.53 -8.89 -1.75
C PHE A 228 -8.54 -7.79 -1.50
N ARG A 229 -9.81 -8.12 -1.58
CA ARG A 229 -10.90 -7.26 -1.15
C ARG A 229 -11.70 -7.94 -0.05
N TYR A 230 -11.72 -7.32 1.13
CA TYR A 230 -12.51 -7.81 2.25
C TYR A 230 -13.97 -7.38 2.10
N GLN A 231 -14.86 -8.35 2.18
CA GLN A 231 -16.30 -8.14 2.26
C GLN A 231 -16.83 -8.89 3.49
N ALA A 232 -17.33 -8.15 4.48
CA ALA A 232 -17.92 -8.76 5.67
C ALA A 232 -19.05 -9.72 5.28
N PRO A 233 -19.21 -10.82 6.00
CA PRO A 233 -20.42 -11.66 5.89
C PRO A 233 -21.67 -10.82 6.17
N GLU A 234 -22.76 -11.10 5.45
CA GLU A 234 -24.08 -10.50 5.68
C GLU A 234 -24.67 -10.92 7.02
#